data_a166a7ab5241d662348d67d3f57d5961
#
_entry.id   a166a7ab5241d662348d67d3f57d5961
#
_cell.length_a   1.000
_cell.length_b   1.000
_cell.length_c   1.000
_cell.angle_alpha   90.00
_cell.angle_beta   90.00
_cell.angle_gamma   90.00
#
_symmetry.space_group_name_H-M   'P 1'
#
loop_
_entity.id
_entity.type
_entity.pdbx_description
1 polymer ?
#
loop_
_entity_poly.entity_id
_entity_poly.type
_entity_poly.pdbx_seq_one_letter_code
_entity_poly.pdbx_strand_id
1 'polypeptide(L)'
;MMLALLMQTAMAQAPLQFNYQAVLRDDAGQPMASEAVTLEVTILQGSPEGTEVFSETHQAQTNTFGLINISVGSVSTMEGIEWAEDDFFMRISANGTPMGTAPLLSVPYALHAHTTADAFSGDYHDLENTPDLDDLVLVEEPQPGDLIYYAEGVWHTIPMGSEGQVLKIVEGSPAWAYSGPEWGTVSDIDGNVYQTKIIGMQEWMAENLRTTQYRDGTSILTGLSANEWANATEGAYSVFPHDGIEGIDSEAQMVDLYGKFYNWFAVDDERGLCPDGWRVPTDNDWQELEDFLLDQYDAINPDNLGNALKSCRQVGSPLGGECDTENHPRWNAHGTHYGTDDADFSGLPAGSRNYLGNHFNLGNMSFWWTSSTYPDNPQNVIYRRMFNNQGVLNHNNTQKQAGFSVRCIKE
;
A
#
# COMPACT_ATOMS: atom_id res chain seq x y z
N MET A 1 17.88 -30.74 54.49
CA MET A 1 18.76 -30.38 53.39
C MET A 1 17.96 -29.44 52.47
N MET A 2 18.16 -28.14 52.69
CA MET A 2 17.38 -27.08 52.08
C MET A 2 18.11 -26.64 50.79
N LEU A 3 17.48 -26.87 49.64
CA LEU A 3 18.05 -26.53 48.34
C LEU A 3 17.75 -25.02 48.09
N ALA A 4 18.79 -24.21 48.14
CA ALA A 4 18.68 -22.78 47.80
C ALA A 4 18.64 -22.68 46.28
N LEU A 5 17.51 -22.26 45.73
CA LEU A 5 17.36 -21.91 44.29
C LEU A 5 17.97 -20.52 44.08
N LEU A 6 19.13 -20.46 43.47
CA LEU A 6 19.69 -19.20 42.95
C LEU A 6 18.86 -18.73 41.79
N MET A 7 17.98 -17.72 42.00
CA MET A 7 17.40 -16.94 40.93
C MET A 7 18.48 -16.07 40.30
N GLN A 8 18.94 -16.46 39.12
CA GLN A 8 19.70 -15.56 38.25
C GLN A 8 18.68 -14.60 37.61
N THR A 9 18.73 -13.35 38.06
CA THR A 9 18.04 -12.26 37.35
C THR A 9 18.75 -12.04 36.03
N ALA A 10 18.18 -12.52 34.93
CA ALA A 10 18.61 -12.13 33.60
C ALA A 10 18.23 -10.65 33.42
N MET A 11 19.18 -9.75 33.56
CA MET A 11 19.02 -8.37 33.18
C MET A 11 18.95 -8.34 31.64
N ALA A 12 17.80 -8.00 31.10
CA ALA A 12 17.66 -7.78 29.66
C ALA A 12 18.39 -6.46 29.33
N GLN A 13 19.66 -6.56 28.94
CA GLN A 13 20.42 -5.43 28.45
C GLN A 13 19.97 -5.16 26.99
N ALA A 14 19.56 -3.91 26.73
CA ALA A 14 19.37 -3.48 25.35
C ALA A 14 20.69 -3.66 24.57
N PRO A 15 20.65 -4.19 23.34
CA PRO A 15 21.86 -4.33 22.54
C PRO A 15 22.49 -2.96 22.32
N LEU A 16 23.80 -2.84 22.56
CA LEU A 16 24.60 -1.64 22.31
C LEU A 16 24.84 -1.47 20.81
N GLN A 17 23.76 -1.42 20.02
CA GLN A 17 23.79 -1.39 18.56
C GLN A 17 22.61 -0.59 18.03
N PHE A 18 22.80 0.07 16.88
CA PHE A 18 21.69 0.69 16.17
C PHE A 18 21.82 0.49 14.65
N ASN A 19 20.70 0.43 13.94
CA ASN A 19 20.69 0.27 12.50
C ASN A 19 20.97 1.61 11.81
N TYR A 20 21.85 1.58 10.80
CA TYR A 20 22.16 2.71 9.93
C TYR A 20 21.90 2.33 8.47
N GLN A 21 21.17 3.19 7.77
CA GLN A 21 20.88 3.04 6.35
C GLN A 21 21.28 4.30 5.60
N ALA A 22 21.91 4.14 4.45
CA ALA A 22 22.25 5.24 3.56
C ALA A 22 22.29 4.82 2.10
N VAL A 23 22.06 5.77 1.21
CA VAL A 23 22.31 5.60 -0.23
C VAL A 23 23.69 6.21 -0.53
N LEU A 24 24.65 5.36 -0.88
CA LEU A 24 25.99 5.78 -1.28
C LEU A 24 25.96 6.27 -2.73
N ARG A 25 26.67 7.40 -2.96
CA ARG A 25 26.79 8.02 -4.27
C ARG A 25 28.27 8.24 -4.60
N ASP A 26 28.61 8.14 -5.87
CA ASP A 26 29.93 8.51 -6.38
C ASP A 26 30.11 10.04 -6.44
N ASP A 27 31.31 10.48 -6.86
CA ASP A 27 31.65 11.90 -6.99
C ASP A 27 30.79 12.63 -8.04
N ALA A 28 30.13 11.91 -8.92
CA ALA A 28 29.17 12.43 -9.90
C ALA A 28 27.73 12.47 -9.37
N GLY A 29 27.50 12.05 -8.10
CA GLY A 29 26.21 12.00 -7.46
C GLY A 29 25.32 10.80 -7.88
N GLN A 30 25.86 9.84 -8.64
CA GLN A 30 25.11 8.65 -9.04
C GLN A 30 25.16 7.59 -7.93
N PRO A 31 24.07 6.80 -7.76
CA PRO A 31 24.08 5.71 -6.79
C PRO A 31 25.16 4.66 -7.13
N MET A 32 25.94 4.26 -6.15
CA MET A 32 26.91 3.16 -6.25
C MET A 32 26.14 1.83 -6.20
N ALA A 33 25.63 1.38 -7.35
CA ALA A 33 24.69 0.28 -7.45
C ALA A 33 25.38 -1.10 -7.48
N SER A 34 24.99 -2.01 -6.60
CA SER A 34 25.50 -3.40 -6.51
C SER A 34 27.02 -3.49 -6.35
N GLU A 35 27.61 -2.56 -5.62
CA GLU A 35 29.05 -2.48 -5.38
C GLU A 35 29.43 -2.98 -3.99
N ALA A 36 30.56 -3.65 -3.89
CA ALA A 36 31.18 -3.99 -2.61
C ALA A 36 31.90 -2.74 -2.06
N VAL A 37 31.59 -2.34 -0.83
CA VAL A 37 32.14 -1.15 -0.20
C VAL A 37 32.67 -1.46 1.18
N THR A 38 33.83 -0.86 1.51
CA THR A 38 34.36 -0.83 2.87
C THR A 38 33.88 0.45 3.52
N LEU A 39 33.00 0.32 4.50
CA LEU A 39 32.39 1.44 5.21
C LEU A 39 33.04 1.59 6.58
N GLU A 40 33.63 2.74 6.85
CA GLU A 40 34.14 3.10 8.17
C GLU A 40 33.16 4.05 8.85
N VAL A 41 32.73 3.68 10.05
CA VAL A 41 31.83 4.46 10.90
C VAL A 41 32.62 4.96 12.09
N THR A 42 32.64 6.26 12.30
CA THR A 42 33.33 6.91 13.44
C THR A 42 32.34 7.75 14.22
N ILE A 43 32.34 7.64 15.56
CA ILE A 43 31.58 8.53 16.43
C ILE A 43 32.55 9.54 17.06
N LEU A 44 32.18 10.80 16.93
CA LEU A 44 32.94 11.93 17.43
C LEU A 44 32.18 12.65 18.55
N GLN A 45 32.85 13.05 19.59
CA GLN A 45 32.30 13.76 20.74
C GLN A 45 32.57 15.26 20.64
N GLY A 46 31.59 16.09 20.96
CA GLY A 46 31.66 17.54 21.13
C GLY A 46 31.44 18.34 19.85
N SER A 47 31.96 17.89 18.71
CA SER A 47 31.80 18.59 17.43
C SER A 47 32.02 17.69 16.24
N PRO A 48 31.66 18.11 14.99
CA PRO A 48 31.97 17.36 13.77
C PRO A 48 33.45 17.03 13.54
N GLU A 49 34.34 17.78 14.20
CA GLU A 49 35.79 17.62 14.19
C GLU A 49 36.31 17.16 15.57
N GLY A 50 35.43 16.71 16.44
CA GLY A 50 35.72 16.41 17.85
C GLY A 50 36.52 15.13 18.05
N THR A 51 36.61 14.71 19.31
CA THR A 51 37.36 13.51 19.70
C THR A 51 36.68 12.24 19.22
N GLU A 52 37.44 11.37 18.58
CA GLU A 52 36.95 10.03 18.22
C GLU A 52 36.78 9.17 19.50
N VAL A 53 35.57 8.72 19.75
CA VAL A 53 35.19 7.86 20.88
C VAL A 53 34.82 6.44 20.47
N PHE A 54 34.54 6.23 19.17
CA PHE A 54 34.25 4.92 18.62
C PHE A 54 34.57 4.85 17.14
N SER A 55 35.06 3.69 16.68
CA SER A 55 35.25 3.43 15.26
C SER A 55 35.08 1.94 14.97
N GLU A 56 34.43 1.66 13.84
CA GLU A 56 34.32 0.30 13.30
C GLU A 56 34.26 0.29 11.77
N THR A 57 34.63 -0.87 11.19
CA THR A 57 34.66 -1.03 9.73
C THR A 57 33.76 -2.18 9.30
N HIS A 58 32.86 -1.90 8.37
CA HIS A 58 31.97 -2.88 7.75
C HIS A 58 32.37 -3.18 6.31
N GLN A 59 32.32 -4.45 5.95
CA GLN A 59 32.31 -4.87 4.55
C GLN A 59 30.84 -5.06 4.13
N ALA A 60 30.35 -4.17 3.27
CA ALA A 60 28.95 -4.16 2.86
C ALA A 60 28.82 -4.20 1.34
N GLN A 61 27.67 -4.57 0.85
CA GLN A 61 27.31 -4.48 -0.56
C GLN A 61 26.08 -3.59 -0.72
N THR A 62 26.16 -2.60 -1.60
CA THR A 62 25.02 -1.78 -1.95
C THR A 62 24.02 -2.60 -2.80
N ASN A 63 22.74 -2.29 -2.67
CA ASN A 63 21.74 -2.83 -3.59
C ASN A 63 21.73 -2.09 -4.94
N THR A 64 20.79 -2.41 -5.83
CA THR A 64 20.66 -1.78 -7.15
C THR A 64 20.37 -0.27 -7.13
N PHE A 65 20.00 0.28 -5.96
CA PHE A 65 19.74 1.71 -5.75
C PHE A 65 20.86 2.40 -4.96
N GLY A 66 21.99 1.70 -4.72
CA GLY A 66 23.09 2.23 -3.92
C GLY A 66 22.82 2.20 -2.40
N LEU A 67 21.74 1.58 -1.94
CA LEU A 67 21.37 1.49 -0.52
C LEU A 67 22.23 0.46 0.20
N ILE A 68 22.74 0.84 1.38
CA ILE A 68 23.34 -0.05 2.37
C ILE A 68 22.50 -0.06 3.65
N ASN A 69 22.62 -1.16 4.38
CA ASN A 69 22.09 -1.31 5.74
C ASN A 69 23.14 -2.02 6.60
N ILE A 70 23.55 -1.37 7.70
CA ILE A 70 24.51 -1.92 8.65
C ILE A 70 23.99 -1.77 10.08
N SER A 71 24.46 -2.58 10.99
CA SER A 71 24.22 -2.44 12.43
C SER A 71 25.48 -1.88 13.09
N VAL A 72 25.47 -0.60 13.44
CA VAL A 72 26.58 0.07 14.13
C VAL A 72 26.67 -0.46 15.55
N GLY A 73 27.88 -0.78 15.99
CA GLY A 73 28.13 -1.49 17.27
C GLY A 73 28.17 -3.01 17.13
N SER A 74 28.00 -3.55 15.91
CA SER A 74 28.04 -5.00 15.69
C SER A 74 29.45 -5.57 15.49
N VAL A 75 30.42 -4.73 15.17
CA VAL A 75 31.83 -5.11 14.96
C VAL A 75 32.69 -4.71 16.16
N SER A 76 32.46 -3.53 16.71
CA SER A 76 33.14 -3.02 17.92
C SER A 76 32.09 -2.74 18.99
N THR A 77 32.47 -2.81 20.28
CA THR A 77 31.55 -2.45 21.36
C THR A 77 31.50 -0.93 21.55
N MET A 78 30.30 -0.40 21.79
CA MET A 78 30.08 1.00 22.19
C MET A 78 30.02 1.18 23.72
N GLU A 79 30.46 0.16 24.48
CA GLU A 79 30.53 0.21 25.93
C GLU A 79 31.52 1.29 26.38
N GLY A 80 31.13 2.08 27.39
CA GLY A 80 31.98 3.15 27.95
C GLY A 80 31.85 4.50 27.26
N ILE A 81 30.95 4.68 26.28
CA ILE A 81 30.62 5.98 25.72
C ILE A 81 29.62 6.69 26.67
N GLU A 82 30.04 7.81 27.24
CA GLU A 82 29.20 8.62 28.15
C GLU A 82 28.24 9.52 27.34
N TRP A 83 27.20 8.94 26.78
CA TRP A 83 26.26 9.60 25.85
C TRP A 83 25.56 10.85 26.40
N ALA A 84 25.57 11.06 27.73
CA ALA A 84 24.94 12.20 28.37
C ALA A 84 25.85 13.44 28.52
N GLU A 85 27.14 13.28 28.30
CA GLU A 85 28.10 14.34 28.66
C GLU A 85 28.30 15.39 27.55
N ASP A 86 27.91 15.05 26.27
CA ASP A 86 28.19 15.96 25.16
C ASP A 86 27.31 15.66 23.96
N ASP A 87 27.40 16.47 22.90
CA ASP A 87 26.86 16.21 21.60
C ASP A 87 27.71 15.18 20.83
N PHE A 88 27.08 14.25 20.11
CA PHE A 88 27.79 13.25 19.33
C PHE A 88 27.50 13.39 17.84
N PHE A 89 28.51 13.09 17.03
CA PHE A 89 28.45 13.16 15.58
C PHE A 89 28.91 11.84 14.98
N MET A 90 28.27 11.40 13.93
CA MET A 90 28.67 10.22 13.19
C MET A 90 29.28 10.63 11.85
N ARG A 91 30.54 10.24 11.64
CA ARG A 91 31.27 10.41 10.39
C ARG A 91 31.30 9.06 9.65
N ILE A 92 31.02 9.11 8.38
CA ILE A 92 31.03 7.95 7.49
C ILE A 92 32.08 8.15 6.40
N SER A 93 32.89 7.12 6.16
CA SER A 93 33.77 7.05 5.01
C SER A 93 33.48 5.77 4.22
N ALA A 94 33.42 5.86 2.89
CA ALA A 94 33.24 4.71 2.01
C ALA A 94 34.49 4.55 1.14
N ASN A 95 35.11 3.36 1.15
CA ASN A 95 36.37 3.08 0.41
C ASN A 95 37.46 4.12 0.68
N GLY A 96 37.55 4.63 1.92
CA GLY A 96 38.51 5.66 2.33
C GLY A 96 38.15 7.09 1.93
N THR A 97 37.00 7.30 1.25
CA THR A 97 36.53 8.65 0.90
C THR A 97 35.49 9.12 1.93
N PRO A 98 35.67 10.28 2.59
CA PRO A 98 34.69 10.83 3.51
C PRO A 98 33.37 11.14 2.79
N MET A 99 32.25 10.60 3.31
CA MET A 99 30.89 10.82 2.78
C MET A 99 30.13 11.92 3.53
N GLY A 100 30.57 12.26 4.73
CA GLY A 100 30.02 13.33 5.55
C GLY A 100 30.03 13.02 7.03
N THR A 101 29.71 14.05 7.83
CA THR A 101 29.53 13.98 9.28
C THR A 101 28.17 14.56 9.62
N ALA A 102 27.36 13.86 10.40
CA ALA A 102 26.04 14.28 10.83
C ALA A 102 25.87 14.14 12.35
N PRO A 103 25.09 15.02 13.01
CA PRO A 103 24.81 14.88 14.43
C PRO A 103 23.96 13.62 14.70
N LEU A 104 24.21 12.95 15.81
CA LEU A 104 23.41 11.84 16.31
C LEU A 104 22.30 12.39 17.20
N LEU A 105 21.07 12.47 16.69
CA LEU A 105 20.00 13.23 17.34
C LEU A 105 19.15 12.45 18.36
N SER A 106 19.02 11.13 18.29
CA SER A 106 18.11 10.43 19.20
C SER A 106 18.42 8.94 19.50
N VAL A 107 18.91 8.17 18.55
CA VAL A 107 19.03 6.72 18.73
C VAL A 107 20.08 6.31 19.78
N PRO A 108 21.26 6.92 19.82
CA PRO A 108 22.25 6.64 20.89
C PRO A 108 21.83 7.11 22.28
N TYR A 109 21.00 8.15 22.37
CA TYR A 109 20.51 8.66 23.65
C TYR A 109 19.52 7.70 24.37
N ALA A 110 18.88 6.82 23.63
CA ALA A 110 18.09 5.74 24.21
C ALA A 110 18.97 4.73 24.99
N LEU A 111 20.25 4.63 24.67
CA LEU A 111 21.23 3.81 25.40
C LEU A 111 21.61 4.42 26.73
N HIS A 112 21.51 5.75 26.89
CA HIS A 112 21.78 6.43 28.15
C HIS A 112 20.73 6.09 29.24
N ALA A 113 19.48 5.86 28.86
CA ALA A 113 18.44 5.43 29.81
C ALA A 113 18.79 4.10 30.50
N HIS A 114 19.75 3.35 29.96
CA HIS A 114 20.25 2.10 30.54
C HIS A 114 21.28 2.28 31.68
N THR A 115 21.94 3.43 31.75
CA THR A 115 23.07 3.66 32.68
C THR A 115 22.74 4.58 33.86
N THR A 116 21.52 5.12 33.94
CA THR A 116 21.13 5.95 35.08
C THR A 116 20.98 5.05 36.32
N ALA A 117 21.79 5.37 37.36
CA ALA A 117 21.74 4.71 38.66
C ALA A 117 20.39 4.82 39.37
N ASP A 118 19.52 5.69 38.83
CA ASP A 118 18.14 5.92 39.23
C ASP A 118 17.19 5.25 38.21
N ALA A 119 17.46 3.99 37.84
CA ALA A 119 16.52 3.22 37.04
C ALA A 119 15.18 3.21 37.76
N PHE A 120 14.17 3.75 37.08
CA PHE A 120 12.78 3.70 37.54
C PHE A 120 12.43 2.26 37.91
N SER A 121 12.07 2.05 39.19
CA SER A 121 11.79 0.70 39.73
C SER A 121 10.60 0.02 39.04
N GLY A 122 9.85 0.78 38.25
CA GLY A 122 8.54 0.40 37.73
C GLY A 122 7.41 0.76 38.67
N ASP A 123 7.71 1.28 39.86
CA ASP A 123 6.71 1.77 40.81
C ASP A 123 6.55 3.30 40.62
N TYR A 124 5.32 3.71 40.34
CA TYR A 124 4.99 5.13 40.15
C TYR A 124 5.27 5.95 41.40
N HIS A 125 5.20 5.35 42.61
CA HIS A 125 5.41 6.01 43.87
C HIS A 125 6.89 6.36 44.17
N ASP A 126 7.83 5.82 43.38
CA ASP A 126 9.25 6.15 43.47
C ASP A 126 9.61 7.45 42.73
N LEU A 127 8.68 8.02 41.98
CA LEU A 127 8.87 9.29 41.27
C LEU A 127 8.56 10.49 42.19
N GLU A 128 9.50 11.44 42.30
CA GLU A 128 9.26 12.70 43.01
C GLU A 128 8.40 13.66 42.18
N ASN A 129 7.48 14.37 42.77
CA ASN A 129 6.56 15.33 42.15
C ASN A 129 5.61 14.74 41.11
N THR A 130 5.25 13.49 41.23
CA THR A 130 4.22 12.90 40.39
C THR A 130 2.85 13.52 40.68
N PRO A 131 2.01 13.74 39.68
CA PRO A 131 0.61 14.03 39.88
C PRO A 131 -0.05 12.89 40.68
N ASP A 132 -1.02 13.23 41.54
CA ASP A 132 -1.82 12.19 42.20
C ASP A 132 -2.56 11.38 41.13
N LEU A 133 -2.37 10.07 41.14
CA LEU A 133 -3.03 9.19 40.17
C LEU A 133 -4.55 9.15 40.36
N ASP A 134 -5.02 9.50 41.55
CA ASP A 134 -6.45 9.63 41.84
C ASP A 134 -7.09 10.87 41.17
N ASP A 135 -6.24 11.87 40.78
CA ASP A 135 -6.63 13.05 40.00
C ASP A 135 -6.41 12.86 38.50
N LEU A 136 -5.76 11.78 38.09
CA LEU A 136 -5.63 11.40 36.66
C LEU A 136 -6.95 10.83 36.19
N VAL A 137 -7.71 11.67 35.58
CA VAL A 137 -9.00 11.30 35.02
C VAL A 137 -8.87 10.24 33.98
N LEU A 138 -9.37 9.38 34.33
CA LEU A 138 -10.08 8.23 33.98
C LEU A 138 -10.81 8.42 32.65
N VAL A 139 -10.16 7.93 31.63
CA VAL A 139 -10.86 7.50 30.43
C VAL A 139 -11.88 6.46 30.85
N GLU A 140 -13.14 6.64 30.54
CA GLU A 140 -14.18 5.69 30.89
C GLU A 140 -13.86 4.29 30.31
N GLU A 141 -13.67 3.30 31.19
CA GLU A 141 -13.50 1.87 30.89
C GLU A 141 -12.48 1.52 29.76
N PRO A 142 -11.17 1.89 29.89
CA PRO A 142 -10.18 1.52 28.90
C PRO A 142 -10.06 0.00 28.80
N GLN A 143 -9.97 -0.50 27.56
CA GLN A 143 -9.78 -1.92 27.29
C GLN A 143 -8.29 -2.25 27.11
N PRO A 144 -7.86 -3.51 27.32
CA PRO A 144 -6.49 -3.93 27.03
C PRO A 144 -6.10 -3.63 25.59
N GLY A 145 -5.02 -2.86 25.41
CA GLY A 145 -4.51 -2.46 24.08
C GLY A 145 -4.94 -1.07 23.61
N ASP A 146 -5.83 -0.40 24.35
CA ASP A 146 -6.19 0.98 24.07
C ASP A 146 -5.00 1.93 24.28
N LEU A 147 -4.95 2.98 23.48
CA LEU A 147 -4.02 4.10 23.65
C LEU A 147 -4.73 5.31 24.24
N ILE A 148 -4.00 6.12 24.97
CA ILE A 148 -4.54 7.33 25.59
C ILE A 148 -3.77 8.54 25.06
N TYR A 149 -4.48 9.61 24.68
CA TYR A 149 -3.87 10.89 24.32
C TYR A 149 -4.61 12.05 24.94
N TYR A 150 -3.90 13.17 25.14
CA TYR A 150 -4.47 14.37 25.74
C TYR A 150 -4.71 15.43 24.66
N ALA A 151 -5.95 15.91 24.56
CA ALA A 151 -6.34 16.99 23.68
C ALA A 151 -7.49 17.80 24.30
N GLU A 152 -7.58 19.08 23.97
CA GLU A 152 -8.66 19.98 24.39
C GLU A 152 -8.92 20.01 25.93
N GLY A 153 -7.89 19.72 26.72
CA GLY A 153 -7.98 19.75 28.19
C GLY A 153 -8.50 18.45 28.81
N VAL A 154 -8.71 17.38 28.04
CA VAL A 154 -9.18 16.07 28.51
C VAL A 154 -8.38 14.91 27.91
N TRP A 155 -8.41 13.77 28.58
CA TRP A 155 -7.86 12.52 28.08
C TRP A 155 -8.87 11.80 27.17
N HIS A 156 -8.40 11.31 26.05
CA HIS A 156 -9.18 10.53 25.08
C HIS A 156 -8.60 9.13 24.94
N THR A 157 -9.45 8.16 24.67
CA THR A 157 -9.05 6.79 24.35
C THR A 157 -9.10 6.56 22.85
N ILE A 158 -8.09 5.88 22.34
CA ILE A 158 -8.10 5.31 20.99
C ILE A 158 -8.18 3.80 21.19
N PRO A 159 -9.29 3.13 20.84
CA PRO A 159 -9.40 1.68 20.89
C PRO A 159 -8.25 1.00 20.14
N MET A 160 -7.88 -0.22 20.54
CA MET A 160 -6.85 -0.99 19.86
C MET A 160 -7.14 -1.09 18.36
N GLY A 161 -6.13 -0.77 17.52
CA GLY A 161 -6.22 -0.85 16.09
C GLY A 161 -6.28 -2.31 15.59
N SER A 162 -6.65 -2.46 14.32
CA SER A 162 -6.64 -3.74 13.62
C SER A 162 -5.24 -4.06 13.06
N GLU A 163 -5.02 -5.33 12.72
CA GLU A 163 -3.76 -5.77 12.09
C GLU A 163 -3.48 -4.95 10.80
N GLY A 164 -2.23 -4.52 10.65
CA GLY A 164 -1.79 -3.70 9.51
C GLY A 164 -2.02 -2.18 9.66
N GLN A 165 -2.72 -1.74 10.69
CA GLN A 165 -2.87 -0.32 10.98
C GLN A 165 -1.67 0.24 11.76
N VAL A 166 -1.35 1.50 11.54
CA VAL A 166 -0.38 2.30 12.30
C VAL A 166 -1.06 3.54 12.86
N LEU A 167 -0.55 4.04 13.97
CA LEU A 167 -1.03 5.29 14.55
C LEU A 167 -0.57 6.47 13.67
N LYS A 168 -1.50 7.25 13.18
CA LYS A 168 -1.26 8.46 12.38
C LYS A 168 -2.02 9.65 12.97
N ILE A 169 -1.66 10.85 12.52
CA ILE A 169 -2.50 12.03 12.74
C ILE A 169 -3.46 12.15 11.56
N VAL A 170 -4.75 12.04 11.85
CA VAL A 170 -5.85 12.18 10.90
C VAL A 170 -6.70 13.35 11.36
N GLU A 171 -6.89 14.37 10.52
CA GLU A 171 -7.65 15.58 10.84
C GLU A 171 -7.23 16.27 12.15
N GLY A 172 -5.92 16.20 12.48
CA GLY A 172 -5.36 16.84 13.67
C GLY A 172 -5.40 15.98 14.93
N SER A 173 -5.94 14.78 14.91
CA SER A 173 -6.02 13.85 16.03
C SER A 173 -5.31 12.53 15.74
N PRO A 174 -4.71 11.85 16.74
CA PRO A 174 -4.16 10.52 16.53
C PRO A 174 -5.28 9.52 16.27
N ALA A 175 -5.11 8.71 15.23
CA ALA A 175 -6.04 7.65 14.84
C ALA A 175 -5.30 6.48 14.19
N TRP A 176 -5.87 5.29 14.27
CA TRP A 176 -5.36 4.14 13.52
C TRP A 176 -5.68 4.27 12.05
N ALA A 177 -4.68 4.13 11.20
CA ALA A 177 -4.84 4.10 9.76
C ALA A 177 -3.83 3.13 9.15
N TYR A 178 -4.15 2.58 7.99
CA TYR A 178 -3.23 1.67 7.30
C TYR A 178 -1.96 2.40 6.85
N SER A 179 -0.79 1.74 7.06
CA SER A 179 0.51 2.27 6.64
C SER A 179 0.87 1.75 5.25
N GLY A 180 0.92 2.65 4.30
CA GLY A 180 1.45 2.38 2.97
C GLY A 180 1.54 3.68 2.21
N PRO A 181 2.28 3.79 1.11
CA PRO A 181 2.06 4.88 0.19
C PRO A 181 0.59 4.82 -0.22
N GLU A 182 -0.15 5.92 -0.08
CA GLU A 182 -1.55 5.96 -0.51
C GLU A 182 -1.69 5.54 -1.97
N TRP A 183 -0.68 5.88 -2.77
CA TRP A 183 -0.56 5.51 -4.17
C TRP A 183 0.78 4.83 -4.46
N GLY A 184 0.73 3.78 -5.27
CA GLY A 184 1.87 3.05 -5.79
C GLY A 184 1.78 2.88 -7.30
N THR A 185 2.68 2.08 -7.86
CA THR A 185 2.63 1.69 -9.28
C THR A 185 3.06 0.25 -9.45
N VAL A 186 2.50 -0.40 -10.47
CA VAL A 186 2.94 -1.71 -10.94
C VAL A 186 3.06 -1.69 -12.46
N SER A 187 3.99 -2.46 -13.01
CA SER A 187 4.16 -2.61 -14.46
C SER A 187 3.88 -4.04 -14.89
N ASP A 188 3.16 -4.21 -16.00
CA ASP A 188 3.00 -5.52 -16.62
C ASP A 188 4.18 -5.87 -17.54
N ILE A 189 4.12 -7.04 -18.17
CA ILE A 189 5.17 -7.55 -19.04
C ILE A 189 5.31 -6.75 -20.36
N ASP A 190 4.25 -6.10 -20.81
CA ASP A 190 4.27 -5.21 -21.98
C ASP A 190 4.89 -3.83 -21.64
N GLY A 191 5.18 -3.56 -20.36
CA GLY A 191 5.70 -2.29 -19.88
C GLY A 191 4.62 -1.23 -19.62
N ASN A 192 3.33 -1.59 -19.64
CA ASN A 192 2.28 -0.69 -19.20
C ASN A 192 2.42 -0.45 -17.70
N VAL A 193 2.35 0.82 -17.27
CA VAL A 193 2.40 1.21 -15.87
C VAL A 193 0.99 1.54 -15.41
N TYR A 194 0.60 0.98 -14.26
CA TYR A 194 -0.70 1.18 -13.63
C TYR A 194 -0.52 1.84 -12.27
N GLN A 195 -1.35 2.81 -11.95
CA GLN A 195 -1.47 3.32 -10.59
C GLN A 195 -2.08 2.25 -9.69
N THR A 196 -1.61 2.18 -8.45
CA THR A 196 -2.17 1.28 -7.43
C THR A 196 -2.58 2.07 -6.21
N LYS A 197 -3.58 1.57 -5.49
CA LYS A 197 -4.11 2.16 -4.27
C LYS A 197 -4.28 1.10 -3.19
N ILE A 198 -3.84 1.41 -1.98
CA ILE A 198 -4.15 0.58 -0.81
C ILE A 198 -5.54 0.98 -0.31
N ILE A 199 -6.44 0.01 -0.27
CA ILE A 199 -7.79 0.13 0.27
C ILE A 199 -7.94 -0.95 1.35
N GLY A 200 -8.02 -0.53 2.60
CA GLY A 200 -7.93 -1.46 3.72
C GLY A 200 -6.57 -2.15 3.78
N MET A 201 -6.59 -3.46 3.76
CA MET A 201 -5.38 -4.30 3.73
C MET A 201 -5.00 -4.76 2.32
N GLN A 202 -5.75 -4.35 1.31
CA GLN A 202 -5.58 -4.80 -0.07
C GLN A 202 -4.95 -3.69 -0.91
N GLU A 203 -3.95 -4.03 -1.75
CA GLU A 203 -3.43 -3.13 -2.77
C GLU A 203 -4.04 -3.48 -4.13
N TRP A 204 -4.83 -2.57 -4.69
CA TRP A 204 -5.56 -2.72 -5.94
C TRP A 204 -4.95 -1.86 -7.05
N MET A 205 -5.00 -2.33 -8.29
CA MET A 205 -4.85 -1.44 -9.43
C MET A 205 -6.01 -0.42 -9.45
N ALA A 206 -5.70 0.85 -9.67
CA ALA A 206 -6.70 1.91 -9.88
C ALA A 206 -7.10 2.04 -11.37
N GLU A 207 -6.51 1.25 -12.24
CA GLU A 207 -6.75 1.22 -13.67
C GLU A 207 -7.10 -0.19 -14.16
N ASN A 208 -7.80 -0.28 -15.29
CA ASN A 208 -8.07 -1.56 -15.92
C ASN A 208 -6.83 -2.09 -16.65
N LEU A 209 -6.61 -3.39 -16.59
CA LEU A 209 -5.48 -4.07 -17.21
C LEU A 209 -5.46 -3.86 -18.74
N ARG A 210 -4.25 -3.68 -19.31
CA ARG A 210 -4.02 -3.42 -20.74
C ARG A 210 -3.07 -4.42 -21.41
N THR A 211 -2.62 -5.45 -20.68
CA THR A 211 -1.63 -6.42 -21.21
C THR A 211 -2.11 -7.15 -22.46
N THR A 212 -1.18 -7.49 -23.33
CA THR A 212 -1.39 -8.34 -24.52
C THR A 212 -0.74 -9.71 -24.38
N GLN A 213 -0.03 -9.92 -23.28
CA GLN A 213 0.74 -11.13 -23.01
C GLN A 213 0.42 -11.67 -21.59
N TYR A 214 0.52 -12.97 -21.45
CA TYR A 214 0.61 -13.61 -20.15
C TYR A 214 1.97 -13.32 -19.51
N ARG A 215 2.08 -13.56 -18.21
CA ARG A 215 3.30 -13.32 -17.42
C ARG A 215 4.54 -14.02 -17.96
N ASP A 216 4.40 -15.13 -18.68
CA ASP A 216 5.49 -15.85 -19.32
C ASP A 216 5.93 -15.26 -20.68
N GLY A 217 5.29 -14.19 -21.14
CA GLY A 217 5.54 -13.55 -22.44
C GLY A 217 4.77 -14.16 -23.61
N THR A 218 3.91 -15.16 -23.37
CA THR A 218 3.07 -15.73 -24.41
C THR A 218 1.95 -14.76 -24.76
N SER A 219 1.74 -14.48 -26.04
CA SER A 219 0.70 -13.57 -26.51
C SER A 219 -0.71 -14.12 -26.24
N ILE A 220 -1.61 -13.25 -25.78
CA ILE A 220 -3.03 -13.54 -25.63
C ILE A 220 -3.71 -13.34 -26.98
N LEU A 221 -4.61 -14.25 -27.35
CA LEU A 221 -5.33 -14.19 -28.62
C LEU A 221 -6.20 -12.93 -28.73
N THR A 222 -6.24 -12.33 -29.93
CA THR A 222 -7.03 -11.13 -30.20
C THR A 222 -7.58 -11.13 -31.63
N GLY A 223 -8.38 -10.10 -31.99
CA GLY A 223 -8.92 -9.94 -33.34
C GLY A 223 -10.08 -10.87 -33.70
N LEU A 224 -10.65 -11.56 -32.72
CA LEU A 224 -11.75 -12.50 -32.91
C LEU A 224 -13.04 -11.79 -33.37
N SER A 225 -13.66 -12.27 -34.44
CA SER A 225 -15.03 -11.92 -34.80
C SER A 225 -16.01 -12.26 -33.67
N ALA A 226 -17.24 -11.78 -33.75
CA ALA A 226 -18.26 -12.11 -32.75
C ALA A 226 -18.50 -13.62 -32.63
N ASN A 227 -18.54 -14.35 -33.77
CA ASN A 227 -18.75 -15.78 -33.74
C ASN A 227 -17.55 -16.56 -33.20
N GLU A 228 -16.32 -16.17 -33.54
CA GLU A 228 -15.10 -16.78 -32.98
C GLU A 228 -15.01 -16.54 -31.47
N TRP A 229 -15.33 -15.32 -31.00
CA TRP A 229 -15.37 -14.99 -29.59
C TRP A 229 -16.39 -15.85 -28.82
N ALA A 230 -17.62 -15.97 -29.36
CA ALA A 230 -18.69 -16.76 -28.74
C ALA A 230 -18.34 -18.25 -28.61
N ASN A 231 -17.46 -18.76 -29.47
CA ASN A 231 -16.99 -20.14 -29.46
C ASN A 231 -15.57 -20.31 -28.90
N ALA A 232 -14.97 -19.25 -28.36
CA ALA A 232 -13.62 -19.32 -27.79
C ALA A 232 -13.57 -20.26 -26.60
N THR A 233 -12.54 -21.09 -26.54
CA THR A 233 -12.19 -22.01 -25.45
C THR A 233 -10.81 -21.72 -24.87
N GLU A 234 -10.15 -20.69 -25.37
CA GLU A 234 -8.83 -20.22 -24.96
C GLU A 234 -8.91 -18.77 -24.54
N GLY A 235 -7.89 -18.32 -23.80
CA GLY A 235 -7.79 -16.94 -23.35
C GLY A 235 -7.67 -15.97 -24.53
N ALA A 236 -8.53 -14.95 -24.52
CA ALA A 236 -8.54 -13.91 -25.55
C ALA A 236 -8.86 -12.55 -24.93
N TYR A 237 -8.38 -11.47 -25.60
CA TYR A 237 -8.77 -10.11 -25.27
C TYR A 237 -9.41 -9.39 -26.47
N SER A 238 -10.14 -8.32 -26.16
CA SER A 238 -10.64 -7.36 -27.16
C SER A 238 -10.63 -5.95 -26.59
N VAL A 239 -10.75 -4.97 -27.48
CA VAL A 239 -10.91 -3.56 -27.15
C VAL A 239 -12.33 -3.12 -27.54
N PHE A 240 -12.92 -2.20 -26.79
CA PHE A 240 -14.19 -1.58 -27.22
C PHE A 240 -13.94 -0.81 -28.52
N PRO A 241 -14.79 -0.97 -29.58
CA PRO A 241 -14.60 -0.22 -30.82
C PRO A 241 -14.68 1.30 -30.57
N HIS A 242 -13.74 2.05 -31.11
CA HIS A 242 -13.70 3.50 -30.97
C HIS A 242 -14.54 4.23 -32.04
N ASP A 243 -14.91 3.54 -33.11
CA ASP A 243 -15.68 4.13 -34.22
C ASP A 243 -17.00 4.76 -33.73
N GLY A 244 -17.14 6.06 -33.97
CA GLY A 244 -18.33 6.81 -33.59
C GLY A 244 -18.37 7.25 -32.12
N ILE A 245 -17.29 7.10 -31.36
CA ILE A 245 -17.16 7.65 -30.02
C ILE A 245 -16.48 9.02 -30.11
N GLU A 246 -17.22 10.06 -29.76
CA GLU A 246 -16.71 11.43 -29.81
C GLU A 246 -15.51 11.62 -28.87
N GLY A 247 -14.43 12.17 -29.37
CA GLY A 247 -13.19 12.43 -28.59
C GLY A 247 -12.29 11.22 -28.41
N ILE A 248 -12.53 10.11 -29.13
CA ILE A 248 -11.63 8.93 -29.18
C ILE A 248 -11.34 8.58 -30.64
N ASP A 249 -10.12 8.82 -31.07
CA ASP A 249 -9.72 8.74 -32.48
C ASP A 249 -9.02 7.43 -32.87
N SER A 250 -8.67 6.57 -31.92
CA SER A 250 -7.96 5.33 -32.17
C SER A 250 -8.22 4.25 -31.12
N GLU A 251 -7.95 2.99 -31.52
CA GLU A 251 -7.95 1.85 -30.58
C GLU A 251 -6.93 2.04 -29.47
N ALA A 252 -5.73 2.58 -29.77
CA ALA A 252 -4.72 2.84 -28.75
C ALA A 252 -5.24 3.81 -27.68
N GLN A 253 -5.90 4.88 -28.09
CA GLN A 253 -6.52 5.82 -27.14
C GLN A 253 -7.63 5.16 -26.33
N MET A 254 -8.45 4.29 -26.95
CA MET A 254 -9.47 3.50 -26.21
C MET A 254 -8.83 2.60 -25.16
N VAL A 255 -7.72 1.93 -25.48
CA VAL A 255 -6.94 1.09 -24.55
C VAL A 255 -6.38 1.91 -23.41
N ASP A 256 -5.82 3.07 -23.68
CA ASP A 256 -5.25 3.96 -22.64
C ASP A 256 -6.32 4.47 -21.68
N LEU A 257 -7.52 4.77 -22.17
CA LEU A 257 -8.60 5.33 -21.39
C LEU A 257 -9.40 4.29 -20.60
N TYR A 258 -9.64 3.12 -21.18
CA TYR A 258 -10.59 2.14 -20.62
C TYR A 258 -10.03 0.74 -20.38
N GLY A 259 -8.81 0.47 -20.86
CA GLY A 259 -8.21 -0.86 -20.79
C GLY A 259 -8.78 -1.85 -21.83
N LYS A 260 -8.57 -3.11 -21.58
CA LYS A 260 -9.02 -4.24 -22.43
C LYS A 260 -10.05 -5.10 -21.73
N PHE A 261 -10.82 -5.83 -22.51
CA PHE A 261 -11.68 -6.90 -22.05
C PHE A 261 -11.02 -8.24 -22.28
N TYR A 262 -11.01 -9.08 -21.27
CA TYR A 262 -10.52 -10.45 -21.33
C TYR A 262 -11.69 -11.41 -21.16
N ASN A 263 -11.70 -12.51 -21.91
CA ASN A 263 -12.61 -13.60 -21.58
C ASN A 263 -12.11 -14.32 -20.31
N TRP A 264 -12.97 -15.11 -19.67
CA TRP A 264 -12.57 -15.74 -18.42
C TRP A 264 -11.51 -16.83 -18.59
N PHE A 265 -11.33 -17.39 -19.80
CA PHE A 265 -10.25 -18.32 -20.07
C PHE A 265 -8.86 -17.64 -19.96
N ALA A 266 -8.76 -16.35 -20.23
CA ALA A 266 -7.53 -15.60 -19.97
C ALA A 266 -7.32 -15.33 -18.47
N VAL A 267 -8.39 -15.17 -17.70
CA VAL A 267 -8.35 -14.98 -16.24
C VAL A 267 -7.86 -16.24 -15.51
N ASP A 268 -8.30 -17.42 -15.95
CA ASP A 268 -8.04 -18.73 -15.34
C ASP A 268 -6.78 -19.42 -15.91
N ASP A 269 -6.02 -18.73 -16.75
CA ASP A 269 -4.85 -19.30 -17.41
C ASP A 269 -3.66 -19.41 -16.45
N GLU A 270 -3.07 -20.62 -16.37
CA GLU A 270 -1.94 -20.92 -15.45
C GLU A 270 -0.70 -20.03 -15.71
N ARG A 271 -0.56 -19.48 -16.93
CA ARG A 271 0.52 -18.56 -17.28
C ARG A 271 0.42 -17.20 -16.59
N GLY A 272 -0.73 -16.91 -15.98
CA GLY A 272 -1.01 -15.70 -15.21
C GLY A 272 -1.24 -14.47 -16.07
N LEU A 273 -2.37 -13.79 -15.86
CA LEU A 273 -2.77 -12.59 -16.59
C LEU A 273 -2.22 -11.30 -15.96
N CYS A 274 -2.15 -11.24 -14.65
CA CYS A 274 -1.68 -10.09 -13.88
C CYS A 274 -0.15 -10.01 -13.82
N PRO A 275 0.44 -8.84 -13.52
CA PRO A 275 1.87 -8.69 -13.26
C PRO A 275 2.40 -9.66 -12.20
N ASP A 276 3.72 -9.82 -12.14
CA ASP A 276 4.36 -10.65 -11.12
C ASP A 276 4.09 -10.13 -9.71
N GLY A 277 3.73 -11.03 -8.77
CA GLY A 277 3.26 -10.68 -7.42
C GLY A 277 1.83 -10.11 -7.36
N TRP A 278 1.08 -10.19 -8.47
CA TRP A 278 -0.31 -9.75 -8.58
C TRP A 278 -1.18 -10.86 -9.19
N ARG A 279 -2.45 -10.87 -8.83
CA ARG A 279 -3.43 -11.83 -9.32
C ARG A 279 -4.77 -11.18 -9.65
N VAL A 280 -5.60 -11.87 -10.39
CA VAL A 280 -7.01 -11.49 -10.53
C VAL A 280 -7.71 -11.72 -9.20
N PRO A 281 -8.48 -10.75 -8.67
CA PRO A 281 -9.14 -10.90 -7.38
C PRO A 281 -10.16 -12.04 -7.40
N THR A 282 -10.28 -12.74 -6.28
CA THR A 282 -11.36 -13.68 -6.03
C THR A 282 -12.67 -12.95 -5.68
N ASP A 283 -13.75 -13.66 -5.59
CA ASP A 283 -15.01 -13.13 -5.06
C ASP A 283 -14.88 -12.68 -3.61
N ASN A 284 -14.06 -13.39 -2.80
CA ASN A 284 -13.79 -13.04 -1.41
C ASN A 284 -12.99 -11.74 -1.29
N ASP A 285 -12.02 -11.47 -2.17
CA ASP A 285 -11.28 -10.20 -2.14
C ASP A 285 -12.20 -8.99 -2.37
N TRP A 286 -13.17 -9.12 -3.27
CA TRP A 286 -14.19 -8.11 -3.46
C TRP A 286 -15.10 -7.96 -2.24
N GLN A 287 -15.45 -9.06 -1.58
CA GLN A 287 -16.25 -9.01 -0.36
C GLN A 287 -15.48 -8.31 0.78
N GLU A 288 -14.18 -8.58 0.93
CA GLU A 288 -13.33 -7.90 1.90
C GLU A 288 -13.23 -6.39 1.62
N LEU A 289 -13.13 -6.00 0.34
CA LEU A 289 -13.17 -4.59 -0.06
C LEU A 289 -14.52 -3.94 0.32
N GLU A 290 -15.64 -4.61 0.01
CA GLU A 290 -16.99 -4.15 0.36
C GLU A 290 -17.15 -3.98 1.87
N ASP A 291 -16.79 -5.01 2.64
CA ASP A 291 -16.90 -5.04 4.10
C ASP A 291 -16.04 -3.93 4.73
N PHE A 292 -14.81 -3.73 4.23
CA PHE A 292 -13.95 -2.65 4.69
C PHE A 292 -14.57 -1.27 4.47
N LEU A 293 -15.11 -1.01 3.28
CA LEU A 293 -15.69 0.30 2.98
C LEU A 293 -16.96 0.57 3.80
N LEU A 294 -17.77 -0.45 4.02
CA LEU A 294 -18.98 -0.35 4.84
C LEU A 294 -18.68 -0.15 6.34
N ASP A 295 -17.55 -0.67 6.82
CA ASP A 295 -17.13 -0.53 8.22
C ASP A 295 -16.41 0.79 8.51
N GLN A 296 -15.58 1.25 7.58
CA GLN A 296 -14.67 2.39 7.80
C GLN A 296 -15.26 3.76 7.43
N TYR A 297 -16.32 3.78 6.62
CA TYR A 297 -16.89 5.04 6.12
C TYR A 297 -18.37 5.14 6.47
N ASP A 298 -18.71 5.88 7.51
CA ASP A 298 -20.09 6.07 7.99
C ASP A 298 -21.08 6.53 6.89
N ALA A 299 -20.59 7.25 5.87
CA ALA A 299 -21.38 7.72 4.75
C ALA A 299 -21.66 6.64 3.69
N ILE A 300 -20.89 5.53 3.69
CA ILE A 300 -21.03 4.44 2.73
C ILE A 300 -21.96 3.37 3.30
N ASN A 301 -22.89 2.91 2.48
CA ASN A 301 -23.82 1.84 2.79
C ASN A 301 -24.07 1.00 1.53
N PRO A 302 -24.72 -0.17 1.61
CA PRO A 302 -24.94 -1.04 0.45
C PRO A 302 -25.62 -0.36 -0.75
N ASP A 303 -26.46 0.67 -0.52
CA ASP A 303 -27.18 1.35 -1.59
C ASP A 303 -26.32 2.38 -2.35
N ASN A 304 -25.19 2.82 -1.79
CA ASN A 304 -24.29 3.81 -2.40
C ASN A 304 -22.83 3.34 -2.57
N LEU A 305 -22.50 2.13 -2.17
CA LEU A 305 -21.16 1.55 -2.27
C LEU A 305 -20.57 1.64 -3.69
N GLY A 306 -21.40 1.38 -4.71
CA GLY A 306 -20.98 1.54 -6.10
C GLY A 306 -20.68 3.00 -6.47
N ASN A 307 -21.33 3.99 -5.86
CA ASN A 307 -20.99 5.40 -6.07
C ASN A 307 -19.60 5.71 -5.50
N ALA A 308 -19.27 5.18 -4.32
CA ALA A 308 -17.97 5.36 -3.67
C ALA A 308 -16.80 4.72 -4.46
N LEU A 309 -17.08 3.70 -5.28
CA LEU A 309 -16.10 3.01 -6.11
C LEU A 309 -16.02 3.54 -7.55
N LYS A 310 -17.08 4.23 -8.04
CA LYS A 310 -17.05 4.85 -9.37
C LYS A 310 -16.16 6.09 -9.38
N SER A 311 -15.36 6.26 -10.44
CA SER A 311 -14.68 7.54 -10.67
C SER A 311 -15.71 8.68 -10.69
N CYS A 312 -15.35 9.83 -10.16
CA CYS A 312 -16.26 10.99 -10.09
C CYS A 312 -16.54 11.61 -11.45
N ARG A 313 -15.78 11.23 -12.49
CA ARG A 313 -15.84 11.80 -13.84
C ARG A 313 -17.15 11.41 -14.55
N GLN A 314 -18.02 12.37 -14.75
CA GLN A 314 -19.24 12.18 -15.54
C GLN A 314 -19.72 13.49 -16.19
N VAL A 315 -20.60 13.38 -17.18
CA VAL A 315 -21.28 14.54 -17.77
C VAL A 315 -22.24 15.12 -16.77
N GLY A 316 -22.11 16.41 -16.49
CA GLY A 316 -22.99 17.11 -15.54
C GLY A 316 -22.83 16.60 -14.11
N SER A 317 -21.61 16.29 -13.66
CA SER A 317 -21.35 15.83 -12.28
C SER A 317 -21.81 16.89 -11.27
N PRO A 318 -22.67 16.51 -10.29
CA PRO A 318 -23.05 17.43 -9.22
C PRO A 318 -21.88 17.88 -8.35
N LEU A 319 -20.74 17.18 -8.39
CA LEU A 319 -19.51 17.57 -7.69
C LEU A 319 -18.79 18.74 -8.36
N GLY A 320 -19.03 18.98 -9.66
CA GLY A 320 -18.38 20.03 -10.42
C GLY A 320 -16.87 19.84 -10.60
N GLY A 321 -16.18 20.91 -10.99
CA GLY A 321 -14.71 20.89 -11.16
C GLY A 321 -14.26 19.85 -12.18
N GLU A 322 -13.19 19.09 -11.86
CA GLU A 322 -12.63 18.05 -12.72
C GLU A 322 -13.53 16.80 -12.85
N CYS A 323 -14.50 16.66 -11.94
CA CYS A 323 -15.49 15.58 -11.99
C CYS A 323 -16.55 15.84 -13.06
N ASP A 324 -16.87 17.11 -13.37
CA ASP A 324 -17.80 17.48 -14.43
C ASP A 324 -17.07 17.59 -15.76
N THR A 325 -17.22 16.57 -16.60
CA THR A 325 -16.46 16.48 -17.86
C THR A 325 -17.22 15.75 -18.96
N GLU A 326 -17.08 16.24 -20.19
CA GLU A 326 -17.51 15.54 -21.39
C GLU A 326 -16.38 14.69 -22.01
N ASN A 327 -15.15 14.85 -21.51
CA ASN A 327 -14.00 14.11 -22.02
C ASN A 327 -13.94 12.69 -21.43
N HIS A 328 -13.68 11.70 -22.28
CA HIS A 328 -13.39 10.32 -21.85
C HIS A 328 -12.08 10.22 -21.07
N PRO A 329 -11.96 9.27 -20.11
CA PRO A 329 -13.00 8.33 -19.66
C PRO A 329 -14.00 9.03 -18.72
N ARG A 330 -15.28 8.72 -18.88
CA ARG A 330 -16.35 9.31 -18.06
C ARG A 330 -17.61 8.45 -18.03
N TRP A 331 -18.38 8.59 -16.96
CA TRP A 331 -19.73 8.06 -16.86
C TRP A 331 -20.72 8.94 -17.63
N ASN A 332 -21.80 8.35 -18.14
CA ASN A 332 -22.95 9.10 -18.63
C ASN A 332 -23.70 9.73 -17.44
N ALA A 333 -24.33 10.89 -17.70
CA ALA A 333 -24.97 11.71 -16.68
C ALA A 333 -26.01 10.95 -15.84
N HIS A 334 -25.97 11.14 -14.53
CA HIS A 334 -27.02 10.78 -13.59
C HIS A 334 -26.98 11.70 -12.38
N GLY A 335 -28.13 12.27 -12.00
CA GLY A 335 -28.19 13.31 -10.96
C GLY A 335 -28.09 12.78 -9.52
N THR A 336 -28.30 11.48 -9.29
CA THR A 336 -28.36 10.88 -7.94
C THR A 336 -27.30 9.80 -7.71
N HIS A 337 -26.92 9.06 -8.75
CA HIS A 337 -26.01 7.93 -8.65
C HIS A 337 -24.68 8.21 -9.38
N TYR A 338 -24.17 9.42 -9.21
CA TYR A 338 -22.84 9.80 -9.69
C TYR A 338 -21.74 9.15 -8.86
N GLY A 339 -20.54 9.05 -9.42
CA GLY A 339 -19.35 8.58 -8.69
C GLY A 339 -18.87 9.64 -7.71
N THR A 340 -18.50 9.22 -6.50
CA THR A 340 -17.85 10.05 -5.50
C THR A 340 -16.37 9.71 -5.37
N ASP A 341 -16.00 8.49 -5.77
CA ASP A 341 -14.62 7.92 -5.71
C ASP A 341 -13.99 7.99 -4.32
N ASP A 342 -14.80 7.86 -3.28
CA ASP A 342 -14.36 7.99 -1.88
C ASP A 342 -13.27 6.97 -1.50
N ALA A 343 -13.19 5.87 -2.24
CA ALA A 343 -12.20 4.82 -2.04
C ALA A 343 -10.95 4.96 -2.94
N ASP A 344 -10.87 5.98 -3.80
CA ASP A 344 -9.85 6.10 -4.85
C ASP A 344 -9.75 4.85 -5.75
N PHE A 345 -10.84 4.07 -5.85
CA PHE A 345 -10.89 2.90 -6.72
C PHE A 345 -10.98 3.31 -8.19
N SER A 346 -11.50 4.49 -8.49
CA SER A 346 -11.59 5.08 -9.82
C SER A 346 -12.23 4.17 -10.87
N GLY A 347 -13.36 3.55 -10.54
CA GLY A 347 -14.08 2.62 -11.42
C GLY A 347 -14.60 3.31 -12.67
N LEU A 348 -14.15 2.88 -13.86
CA LEU A 348 -14.49 3.48 -15.16
C LEU A 348 -15.57 2.68 -15.91
N PRO A 349 -16.49 3.34 -16.63
CA PRO A 349 -17.57 2.69 -17.37
C PRO A 349 -17.13 2.17 -18.74
N ALA A 350 -16.18 1.24 -18.74
CA ALA A 350 -15.61 0.66 -19.95
C ALA A 350 -16.63 -0.11 -20.81
N GLY A 351 -17.79 -0.47 -20.26
CA GLY A 351 -18.72 -1.37 -20.91
C GLY A 351 -18.27 -2.82 -20.84
N SER A 352 -18.63 -3.62 -21.83
CA SER A 352 -18.29 -5.06 -21.90
C SER A 352 -18.36 -5.59 -23.34
N ARG A 353 -17.77 -6.76 -23.53
CA ARG A 353 -18.09 -7.65 -24.66
C ARG A 353 -18.90 -8.83 -24.14
N ASN A 354 -20.12 -9.03 -24.63
CA ASN A 354 -20.95 -10.14 -24.13
C ASN A 354 -20.45 -11.49 -24.66
N TYR A 355 -21.02 -12.59 -24.14
CA TYR A 355 -20.67 -13.95 -24.56
C TYR A 355 -21.04 -14.29 -26.01
N LEU A 356 -21.85 -13.45 -26.68
CA LEU A 356 -22.16 -13.52 -28.12
C LEU A 356 -21.18 -12.71 -28.99
N GLY A 357 -20.17 -12.07 -28.37
CA GLY A 357 -19.12 -11.34 -29.05
C GLY A 357 -19.43 -9.88 -29.42
N ASN A 358 -20.51 -9.30 -28.91
CA ASN A 358 -20.89 -7.91 -29.19
C ASN A 358 -20.51 -6.98 -28.02
N HIS A 359 -20.15 -5.74 -28.34
CA HIS A 359 -19.77 -4.71 -27.35
C HIS A 359 -20.97 -3.88 -26.96
N PHE A 360 -21.08 -3.53 -25.66
CA PHE A 360 -22.19 -2.78 -25.08
C PHE A 360 -21.76 -1.90 -23.91
N ASN A 361 -22.58 -0.90 -23.63
CA ASN A 361 -22.65 -0.16 -22.36
C ASN A 361 -21.45 0.74 -22.02
N LEU A 362 -20.63 1.14 -22.98
CA LEU A 362 -19.64 2.20 -22.75
C LEU A 362 -20.32 3.44 -22.15
N GLY A 363 -19.73 4.01 -21.10
CA GLY A 363 -20.29 5.15 -20.38
C GLY A 363 -21.42 4.83 -19.40
N ASN A 364 -22.07 3.66 -19.52
CA ASN A 364 -23.23 3.29 -18.70
C ASN A 364 -22.90 2.23 -17.62
N MET A 365 -21.99 1.33 -17.92
CA MET A 365 -21.70 0.20 -17.03
C MET A 365 -20.21 -0.11 -17.01
N SER A 366 -19.78 -0.68 -15.91
CA SER A 366 -18.48 -1.34 -15.77
C SER A 366 -18.67 -2.77 -15.30
N PHE A 367 -17.73 -3.63 -15.71
CA PHE A 367 -17.72 -5.04 -15.34
C PHE A 367 -16.28 -5.45 -15.04
N TRP A 368 -16.09 -6.16 -13.93
CA TRP A 368 -14.80 -6.73 -13.56
C TRP A 368 -14.92 -8.21 -13.24
N TRP A 369 -14.00 -8.97 -13.78
CA TRP A 369 -13.87 -10.37 -13.45
C TRP A 369 -13.44 -10.60 -12.01
N THR A 370 -13.94 -11.71 -11.46
CA THR A 370 -13.27 -12.42 -10.37
C THR A 370 -12.63 -13.68 -10.92
N SER A 371 -11.65 -14.25 -10.21
CA SER A 371 -11.11 -15.59 -10.53
C SER A 371 -11.97 -16.73 -9.97
N SER A 372 -13.14 -16.43 -9.43
CA SER A 372 -14.04 -17.42 -8.79
C SER A 372 -15.10 -17.93 -9.74
N THR A 373 -15.34 -19.26 -9.69
CA THR A 373 -16.48 -19.89 -10.36
C THR A 373 -17.73 -19.76 -9.50
N TYR A 374 -18.91 -19.79 -10.15
CA TYR A 374 -20.19 -19.77 -9.43
C TYR A 374 -20.46 -21.13 -8.79
N PRO A 375 -20.69 -21.21 -7.46
CA PRO A 375 -20.75 -22.47 -6.73
C PRO A 375 -21.82 -23.44 -7.24
N ASP A 376 -23.03 -22.94 -7.57
CA ASP A 376 -24.15 -23.76 -8.02
C ASP A 376 -24.03 -24.21 -9.49
N ASN A 377 -23.19 -23.56 -10.28
CA ASN A 377 -22.89 -23.87 -11.66
C ASN A 377 -21.48 -23.48 -12.06
N PRO A 378 -20.47 -24.35 -11.93
CA PRO A 378 -19.07 -24.05 -12.24
C PRO A 378 -18.78 -23.74 -13.73
N GLN A 379 -19.77 -23.87 -14.64
CA GLN A 379 -19.65 -23.36 -16.00
C GLN A 379 -19.82 -21.84 -16.08
N ASN A 380 -20.43 -21.26 -15.05
CA ASN A 380 -20.54 -19.82 -14.88
C ASN A 380 -19.48 -19.30 -13.93
N VAL A 381 -19.12 -18.05 -14.12
CA VAL A 381 -18.05 -17.34 -13.40
C VAL A 381 -18.55 -16.03 -12.85
N ILE A 382 -18.03 -15.66 -11.70
CA ILE A 382 -18.50 -14.51 -10.93
C ILE A 382 -17.87 -13.23 -11.46
N TYR A 383 -18.64 -12.15 -11.46
CA TYR A 383 -18.17 -10.82 -11.79
C TYR A 383 -18.84 -9.73 -10.94
N ARG A 384 -18.17 -8.60 -10.80
CA ARG A 384 -18.71 -7.36 -10.21
C ARG A 384 -19.09 -6.37 -11.30
N ARG A 385 -20.15 -5.58 -11.07
CA ARG A 385 -20.56 -4.52 -12.00
C ARG A 385 -21.14 -3.31 -11.29
N MET A 386 -20.98 -2.16 -11.92
CA MET A 386 -21.63 -0.91 -11.53
C MET A 386 -22.39 -0.31 -12.71
N PHE A 387 -23.37 0.49 -12.40
CA PHE A 387 -24.22 1.19 -13.37
C PHE A 387 -24.13 2.69 -13.14
N ASN A 388 -24.27 3.51 -14.21
CA ASN A 388 -24.37 4.95 -14.08
C ASN A 388 -25.62 5.39 -13.29
N ASN A 389 -26.69 4.60 -13.33
CA ASN A 389 -28.01 4.92 -12.76
C ASN A 389 -28.35 4.12 -11.48
N GLN A 390 -27.38 3.49 -10.85
CA GLN A 390 -27.52 2.77 -9.57
C GLN A 390 -26.34 3.08 -8.67
N GLY A 391 -26.59 3.12 -7.36
CA GLY A 391 -25.55 3.34 -6.36
C GLY A 391 -24.85 2.07 -5.88
N VAL A 392 -25.39 0.91 -6.17
CA VAL A 392 -24.92 -0.38 -5.63
C VAL A 392 -23.77 -0.97 -6.44
N LEU A 393 -22.89 -1.74 -5.77
CA LEU A 393 -22.00 -2.68 -6.42
C LEU A 393 -22.71 -4.02 -6.58
N ASN A 394 -22.92 -4.46 -7.82
CA ASN A 394 -23.66 -5.67 -8.09
C ASN A 394 -22.75 -6.87 -8.25
N HIS A 395 -23.12 -7.98 -7.63
CA HIS A 395 -22.54 -9.30 -7.77
C HIS A 395 -23.43 -10.16 -8.70
N ASN A 396 -22.82 -10.84 -9.68
CA ASN A 396 -23.57 -11.70 -10.59
C ASN A 396 -22.65 -12.76 -11.25
N ASN A 397 -23.19 -13.63 -12.07
CA ASN A 397 -22.44 -14.65 -12.81
C ASN A 397 -22.82 -14.70 -14.30
N THR A 398 -21.92 -15.21 -15.14
CA THR A 398 -22.10 -15.33 -16.58
C THR A 398 -21.22 -16.43 -17.17
N GLN A 399 -21.37 -16.69 -18.46
CA GLN A 399 -20.55 -17.63 -19.22
C GLN A 399 -19.11 -17.12 -19.37
N LYS A 400 -18.16 -18.05 -19.45
CA LYS A 400 -16.70 -17.80 -19.58
C LYS A 400 -16.32 -17.00 -20.82
N GLN A 401 -17.15 -17.01 -21.87
CA GLN A 401 -16.96 -16.23 -23.09
C GLN A 401 -17.28 -14.73 -22.95
N ALA A 402 -17.89 -14.28 -21.87
CA ALA A 402 -18.06 -12.84 -21.68
C ALA A 402 -16.68 -12.15 -21.59
N GLY A 403 -16.59 -10.92 -22.05
CA GLY A 403 -15.36 -10.10 -22.01
C GLY A 403 -15.55 -8.92 -21.07
N PHE A 404 -14.81 -8.90 -19.98
CA PHE A 404 -14.84 -7.86 -18.96
C PHE A 404 -13.46 -7.32 -18.64
N SER A 405 -13.41 -6.17 -18.03
CA SER A 405 -12.18 -5.61 -17.51
C SER A 405 -11.59 -6.47 -16.39
N VAL A 406 -10.30 -6.33 -16.18
CA VAL A 406 -9.58 -6.92 -15.06
C VAL A 406 -8.89 -5.80 -14.29
N ARG A 407 -8.97 -5.84 -12.98
CA ARG A 407 -8.12 -5.10 -12.05
C ARG A 407 -7.41 -6.09 -11.17
N CYS A 408 -6.10 -6.07 -11.18
CA CYS A 408 -5.34 -7.00 -10.37
C CYS A 408 -5.24 -6.48 -8.94
N ILE A 409 -5.12 -7.44 -8.03
CA ILE A 409 -4.84 -7.23 -6.61
C ILE A 409 -3.47 -7.83 -6.30
N LYS A 410 -2.72 -7.23 -5.41
CA LYS A 410 -1.43 -7.74 -4.96
C LYS A 410 -1.60 -9.01 -4.12
N GLU A 411 -0.71 -9.99 -4.31
CA GLU A 411 -0.68 -11.27 -3.58
C GLU A 411 -0.27 -11.09 -2.11
#